data_9ca4b2cf25f0b67fa1b6edefdde9f1b4
#
_entry.id   9ca4b2cf25f0b67fa1b6edefdde9f1b4
#
_cell.length_a   1.000
_cell.length_b   1.000
_cell.length_c   1.000
_cell.angle_alpha   90.00
_cell.angle_beta   90.00
_cell.angle_gamma   90.00
#
_symmetry.space_group_name_H-M   'P 1'
#
loop_
_entity.id
_entity.type
_entity.pdbx_description
1 polymer ?
#
loop_
_entity_poly.entity_id
_entity_poly.type
_entity_poly.pdbx_seq_one_letter_code
_entity_poly.pdbx_strand_id
1 'polypeptide(L)'
;MSLKEIKDVSYFKLNNEINRPVDGQIPLNKDKEALAAFFKENVEPNTRKFSSAEEKINFLMKEDFIETEFIEKYSMDFIEKLYAFLDEQHFQFKSFMAAYKFYSQYALKNNAGTEYLETYEDRVAFNALYFADGDEELALTLADEMIHQRYQPATPSFLNAGRKRRGELVSCFLVQVTDDMNSIGRSINSALQLSRIGGGVGITLSNLREAGAPIKGYDGAASGVVPVMKLFEDSFSYSNQLGQRQGAGVVYLNVFHPDIEMFLSAKKENADEKIRVKTLSLGVIVPDKFYELTRNNEDMYLFSPYSVEREYGVPYSYVDITKEYDNLVANPNIRKRKIKARDLENEISKLQQESGYPYIINIDTANKNNPIDGKIIMSNLCSEILQVQTPSVINGKQEYEVLGTDISCNLGSTNIVNLMESPDFGKSVRAMTRALTFVTDASEIDVVPTIQNGNRLSHTIGLGAMGLHTFFAKNHMEYGSEESLDFTDIYFMLLNYWTLMESNQIAKERNQVFHNFEKSDYASGAYFDKYIEGNFTPKFDKVKEIFKDIQIPTAEDWAALRDAVKKDGLYHQNRLAVAPNGSISYINDTSASIHPITRMIE
;
A
#
# COMPACT_ATOMS: atom_id res chain seq x y z
N MET A 1 18.42 -24.87 2.71
CA MET A 1 18.31 -26.03 1.78
C MET A 1 19.03 -25.72 0.48
N SER A 2 19.95 -26.55 0.01
CA SER A 2 20.61 -26.34 -1.29
C SER A 2 19.64 -26.65 -2.44
N LEU A 3 19.86 -26.07 -3.63
CA LEU A 3 19.06 -26.37 -4.83
C LEU A 3 19.02 -27.88 -5.20
N LYS A 4 20.00 -28.67 -4.72
CA LYS A 4 20.07 -30.12 -4.92
C LYS A 4 19.13 -30.84 -3.95
N GLU A 5 19.00 -30.36 -2.72
CA GLU A 5 18.08 -30.89 -1.70
C GLU A 5 16.61 -30.67 -2.04
N ILE A 6 16.29 -29.49 -2.69
CA ILE A 6 14.93 -29.18 -3.14
C ILE A 6 14.42 -30.14 -4.21
N LYS A 7 15.29 -30.66 -5.09
CA LYS A 7 14.89 -31.55 -6.20
C LYS A 7 14.41 -32.95 -5.77
N ASP A 8 14.73 -33.37 -4.55
CA ASP A 8 14.40 -34.73 -4.07
C ASP A 8 13.21 -34.77 -3.11
N VAL A 9 12.63 -33.59 -2.77
CA VAL A 9 11.50 -33.48 -1.85
C VAL A 9 10.20 -33.81 -2.59
N SER A 10 9.39 -34.72 -2.05
CA SER A 10 8.22 -35.29 -2.73
C SER A 10 7.13 -34.25 -3.03
N TYR A 11 6.86 -33.33 -2.12
CA TYR A 11 5.82 -32.30 -2.30
C TYR A 11 6.17 -31.30 -3.42
N PHE A 12 7.46 -31.00 -3.66
CA PHE A 12 7.85 -30.18 -4.81
C PHE A 12 7.66 -30.94 -6.14
N LYS A 13 7.93 -32.24 -6.17
CA LYS A 13 7.69 -33.06 -7.36
C LYS A 13 6.21 -33.09 -7.69
N LEU A 14 5.36 -33.35 -6.70
CA LEU A 14 3.90 -33.36 -6.85
C LEU A 14 3.36 -32.02 -7.34
N ASN A 15 3.83 -30.91 -6.73
CA ASN A 15 3.40 -29.57 -7.16
C ASN A 15 3.82 -29.26 -8.61
N ASN A 16 5.02 -29.68 -9.04
CA ASN A 16 5.48 -29.47 -10.42
C ASN A 16 4.68 -30.27 -11.46
N GLU A 17 4.00 -31.34 -11.07
CA GLU A 17 3.16 -32.13 -11.97
C GLU A 17 1.91 -31.36 -12.41
N ILE A 18 1.44 -30.37 -11.63
CA ILE A 18 0.32 -29.48 -12.01
C ILE A 18 0.61 -28.74 -13.31
N ASN A 19 1.87 -28.39 -13.56
CA ASN A 19 2.30 -27.68 -14.77
C ASN A 19 2.32 -28.57 -16.03
N ARG A 20 1.95 -29.86 -15.93
CA ARG A 20 1.93 -30.82 -17.03
C ARG A 20 0.49 -31.28 -17.27
N PRO A 21 -0.24 -30.65 -18.19
CA PRO A 21 -1.60 -31.09 -18.52
C PRO A 21 -1.61 -32.56 -18.93
N VAL A 22 -2.58 -33.32 -18.40
CA VAL A 22 -2.86 -34.70 -18.80
C VAL A 22 -4.18 -34.68 -19.55
N ASP A 23 -4.19 -35.14 -20.80
CA ASP A 23 -5.35 -35.10 -21.68
C ASP A 23 -6.00 -33.70 -21.80
N GLY A 24 -5.17 -32.67 -21.78
CA GLY A 24 -5.61 -31.27 -21.85
C GLY A 24 -6.17 -30.69 -20.55
N GLN A 25 -6.17 -31.46 -19.46
CA GLN A 25 -6.62 -31.02 -18.15
C GLN A 25 -5.46 -30.84 -17.17
N ILE A 26 -5.58 -29.81 -16.32
CA ILE A 26 -4.63 -29.56 -15.23
C ILE A 26 -4.95 -30.51 -14.08
N PRO A 27 -3.99 -31.35 -13.61
CA PRO A 27 -4.24 -32.31 -12.55
C PRO A 27 -4.26 -31.66 -11.17
N LEU A 28 -5.31 -30.89 -10.85
CA LEU A 28 -5.47 -30.15 -9.59
C LEU A 28 -5.42 -31.03 -8.33
N ASN A 29 -5.71 -32.33 -8.44
CA ASN A 29 -5.55 -33.28 -7.33
C ASN A 29 -4.11 -33.38 -6.85
N LYS A 30 -3.12 -33.11 -7.72
CA LYS A 30 -1.69 -33.11 -7.35
C LYS A 30 -1.32 -31.99 -6.38
N ASP A 31 -2.03 -30.87 -6.40
CA ASP A 31 -1.87 -29.82 -5.40
C ASP A 31 -2.25 -30.31 -3.99
N LYS A 32 -3.38 -31.00 -3.85
CA LYS A 32 -3.83 -31.59 -2.58
C LYS A 32 -2.87 -32.67 -2.08
N GLU A 33 -2.34 -33.50 -2.98
CA GLU A 33 -1.31 -34.49 -2.64
C GLU A 33 -0.03 -33.80 -2.15
N ALA A 34 0.40 -32.71 -2.83
CA ALA A 34 1.55 -31.92 -2.43
C ALA A 34 1.36 -31.24 -1.07
N LEU A 35 0.17 -30.70 -0.82
CA LEU A 35 -0.21 -30.11 0.48
C LEU A 35 -0.09 -31.13 1.61
N ALA A 36 -0.69 -32.31 1.44
CA ALA A 36 -0.63 -33.38 2.44
C ALA A 36 0.80 -33.88 2.69
N ALA A 37 1.59 -34.05 1.62
CA ALA A 37 3.00 -34.43 1.72
C ALA A 37 3.83 -33.34 2.43
N PHE A 38 3.58 -32.07 2.17
CA PHE A 38 4.27 -30.94 2.82
C PHE A 38 4.02 -30.93 4.34
N PHE A 39 2.77 -31.11 4.78
CA PHE A 39 2.47 -31.21 6.22
C PHE A 39 3.18 -32.40 6.85
N LYS A 40 3.04 -33.59 6.27
CA LYS A 40 3.62 -34.83 6.81
C LYS A 40 5.15 -34.82 6.85
N GLU A 41 5.80 -34.28 5.83
CA GLU A 41 7.27 -34.37 5.67
C GLU A 41 8.00 -33.17 6.24
N ASN A 42 7.35 -31.98 6.31
CA ASN A 42 8.02 -30.75 6.71
C ASN A 42 7.36 -30.07 7.94
N VAL A 43 6.05 -29.84 7.93
CA VAL A 43 5.40 -29.04 8.99
C VAL A 43 5.30 -29.81 10.29
N GLU A 44 4.61 -30.97 10.30
CA GLU A 44 4.34 -31.73 11.52
C GLU A 44 5.60 -32.19 12.28
N PRO A 45 6.66 -32.69 11.60
CA PRO A 45 7.88 -33.14 12.28
C PRO A 45 8.71 -31.98 12.86
N ASN A 46 8.54 -30.77 12.33
CA ASN A 46 9.35 -29.61 12.70
C ASN A 46 8.54 -28.55 13.48
N THR A 47 7.30 -28.84 13.89
CA THR A 47 6.50 -27.93 14.71
C THR A 47 6.61 -28.33 16.17
N ARG A 48 7.02 -27.36 17.01
CA ARG A 48 7.05 -27.55 18.47
C ARG A 48 5.62 -27.68 19.00
N LYS A 49 5.40 -28.74 19.77
CA LYS A 49 4.11 -29.00 20.44
C LYS A 49 4.15 -28.44 21.85
N PHE A 50 3.06 -27.80 22.25
CA PHE A 50 2.81 -27.31 23.60
C PHE A 50 1.53 -27.97 24.14
N SER A 51 1.44 -28.12 25.45
CA SER A 51 0.28 -28.76 26.08
C SER A 51 -0.90 -27.81 26.28
N SER A 52 -0.66 -26.50 26.29
CA SER A 52 -1.66 -25.44 26.42
C SER A 52 -1.20 -24.14 25.78
N ALA A 53 -2.12 -23.20 25.57
CA ALA A 53 -1.80 -21.84 25.12
C ALA A 53 -0.92 -21.13 26.16
N GLU A 54 -1.18 -21.32 27.46
CA GLU A 54 -0.38 -20.77 28.54
C GLU A 54 1.08 -21.22 28.47
N GLU A 55 1.35 -22.52 28.31
CA GLU A 55 2.71 -23.04 28.17
C GLU A 55 3.44 -22.42 26.98
N LYS A 56 2.76 -22.32 25.83
CA LYS A 56 3.31 -21.72 24.61
C LYS A 56 3.67 -20.26 24.84
N ILE A 57 2.76 -19.46 25.35
CA ILE A 57 2.95 -18.02 25.57
C ILE A 57 4.09 -17.79 26.57
N ASN A 58 4.10 -18.51 27.69
CA ASN A 58 5.17 -18.43 28.68
C ASN A 58 6.55 -18.79 28.08
N PHE A 59 6.59 -19.83 27.23
CA PHE A 59 7.82 -20.17 26.50
C PHE A 59 8.25 -19.03 25.56
N LEU A 60 7.35 -18.51 24.74
CA LEU A 60 7.67 -17.47 23.75
C LEU A 60 8.10 -16.15 24.42
N MET A 61 7.50 -15.77 25.53
CA MET A 61 7.93 -14.60 26.32
C MET A 61 9.30 -14.84 26.97
N LYS A 62 9.53 -15.98 27.59
CA LYS A 62 10.78 -16.33 28.26
C LYS A 62 11.95 -16.37 27.31
N GLU A 63 11.76 -16.87 26.09
CA GLU A 63 12.79 -16.98 25.06
C GLU A 63 12.88 -15.71 24.17
N ASP A 64 12.19 -14.63 24.54
CA ASP A 64 12.25 -13.31 23.90
C ASP A 64 11.79 -13.32 22.41
N PHE A 65 10.79 -14.14 22.09
CA PHE A 65 10.19 -14.21 20.76
C PHE A 65 9.03 -13.23 20.56
N ILE A 66 8.24 -12.97 21.62
CA ILE A 66 7.09 -12.07 21.58
C ILE A 66 7.22 -10.95 22.61
N GLU A 67 6.55 -9.82 22.35
CA GLU A 67 6.42 -8.71 23.29
C GLU A 67 5.53 -9.15 24.46
N THR A 68 5.90 -8.77 25.67
CA THR A 68 5.14 -9.13 26.87
C THR A 68 3.94 -8.21 27.08
N GLU A 69 4.12 -6.95 26.71
CA GLU A 69 3.24 -5.83 27.03
C GLU A 69 1.81 -6.00 26.46
N PHE A 70 1.66 -6.60 25.28
CA PHE A 70 0.32 -6.81 24.71
C PHE A 70 -0.39 -8.03 25.30
N ILE A 71 0.36 -9.06 25.71
CA ILE A 71 -0.20 -10.25 26.38
C ILE A 71 -0.74 -9.87 27.76
N GLU A 72 -0.01 -9.03 28.50
CA GLU A 72 -0.40 -8.60 29.85
C GLU A 72 -1.71 -7.79 29.91
N LYS A 73 -2.21 -7.32 28.76
CA LYS A 73 -3.52 -6.65 28.65
C LYS A 73 -4.70 -7.60 28.76
N TYR A 74 -4.47 -8.92 28.72
CA TYR A 74 -5.50 -9.94 28.73
C TYR A 74 -5.31 -10.92 29.88
N SER A 75 -6.41 -11.47 30.38
CA SER A 75 -6.35 -12.61 31.28
C SER A 75 -5.96 -13.89 30.52
N MET A 76 -5.30 -14.82 31.19
CA MET A 76 -4.99 -16.12 30.58
C MET A 76 -6.25 -16.90 30.23
N ASP A 77 -7.29 -16.80 31.05
CA ASP A 77 -8.60 -17.41 30.79
C ASP A 77 -9.22 -16.91 29.47
N PHE A 78 -9.08 -15.62 29.19
CA PHE A 78 -9.53 -15.09 27.92
C PHE A 78 -8.69 -15.60 26.74
N ILE A 79 -7.38 -15.65 26.89
CA ILE A 79 -6.48 -16.17 25.86
C ILE A 79 -6.79 -17.64 25.54
N GLU A 80 -7.01 -18.48 26.56
CA GLU A 80 -7.43 -19.87 26.37
C GLU A 80 -8.78 -19.98 25.67
N LYS A 81 -9.74 -19.11 26.00
CA LYS A 81 -11.02 -19.00 25.29
C LYS A 81 -10.84 -18.64 23.82
N LEU A 82 -9.94 -17.71 23.51
CA LEU A 82 -9.63 -17.31 22.12
C LEU A 82 -9.03 -18.50 21.35
N TYR A 83 -8.10 -19.24 21.96
CA TYR A 83 -7.52 -20.43 21.31
C TYR A 83 -8.55 -21.53 21.11
N ALA A 84 -9.42 -21.78 22.11
CA ALA A 84 -10.51 -22.74 21.95
C ALA A 84 -11.46 -22.36 20.80
N PHE A 85 -11.78 -21.08 20.66
CA PHE A 85 -12.57 -20.58 19.52
C PHE A 85 -11.87 -20.85 18.19
N LEU A 86 -10.57 -20.58 18.09
CA LEU A 86 -9.80 -20.80 16.85
C LEU A 86 -9.70 -22.29 16.49
N ASP A 87 -9.48 -23.15 17.48
CA ASP A 87 -9.42 -24.61 17.30
C ASP A 87 -10.76 -25.18 16.79
N GLU A 88 -11.89 -24.64 17.24
CA GLU A 88 -13.23 -25.02 16.77
C GLU A 88 -13.47 -24.69 15.29
N GLN A 89 -12.73 -23.74 14.72
CA GLN A 89 -12.86 -23.38 13.30
C GLN A 89 -12.22 -24.41 12.36
N HIS A 90 -11.38 -25.30 12.86
CA HIS A 90 -10.73 -26.38 12.10
C HIS A 90 -10.09 -25.87 10.80
N PHE A 91 -9.34 -24.77 10.87
CA PHE A 91 -8.73 -24.12 9.70
C PHE A 91 -7.84 -25.09 8.91
N GLN A 92 -7.95 -25.05 7.60
CA GLN A 92 -7.09 -25.81 6.69
C GLN A 92 -6.73 -24.95 5.47
N PHE A 93 -5.46 -24.94 5.10
CA PHE A 93 -5.04 -24.34 3.84
C PHE A 93 -5.68 -25.07 2.66
N LYS A 94 -6.11 -24.31 1.65
CA LYS A 94 -6.80 -24.85 0.47
C LYS A 94 -5.85 -25.33 -0.61
N SER A 95 -4.61 -24.82 -0.63
CA SER A 95 -3.59 -25.15 -1.63
C SER A 95 -2.21 -25.35 -1.00
N PHE A 96 -1.33 -26.09 -1.69
CA PHE A 96 0.07 -26.25 -1.30
C PHE A 96 0.78 -24.89 -1.21
N MET A 97 0.57 -24.01 -2.20
CA MET A 97 1.22 -22.71 -2.22
C MET A 97 0.82 -21.85 -1.02
N ALA A 98 -0.44 -21.89 -0.58
CA ALA A 98 -0.92 -21.17 0.59
C ALA A 98 -0.17 -21.60 1.87
N ALA A 99 -0.11 -22.91 2.12
CA ALA A 99 0.61 -23.46 3.26
C ALA A 99 2.13 -23.19 3.17
N TYR A 100 2.72 -23.43 2.01
CA TYR A 100 4.14 -23.20 1.80
C TYR A 100 4.54 -21.73 2.01
N LYS A 101 3.75 -20.78 1.50
CA LYS A 101 3.97 -19.33 1.73
C LYS A 101 3.90 -18.98 3.20
N PHE A 102 2.88 -19.46 3.91
CA PHE A 102 2.77 -19.20 5.35
C PHE A 102 3.97 -19.73 6.12
N TYR A 103 4.28 -21.02 6.02
CA TYR A 103 5.37 -21.64 6.79
C TYR A 103 6.77 -21.19 6.38
N SER A 104 6.98 -20.84 5.10
CA SER A 104 8.29 -20.34 4.65
C SER A 104 8.57 -18.91 5.06
N GLN A 105 7.55 -18.01 5.05
CA GLN A 105 7.73 -16.57 5.18
C GLN A 105 7.13 -15.95 6.44
N TYR A 106 6.05 -16.52 7.01
CA TYR A 106 5.28 -15.88 8.07
C TYR A 106 5.35 -16.59 9.42
N ALA A 107 5.36 -17.92 9.44
CA ALA A 107 5.41 -18.65 10.69
C ALA A 107 6.68 -18.33 11.49
N LEU A 108 6.52 -18.05 12.78
CA LEU A 108 7.65 -17.86 13.70
C LEU A 108 8.46 -19.14 13.80
N LYS A 109 9.80 -19.01 13.75
CA LYS A 109 10.74 -20.11 13.86
C LYS A 109 11.70 -19.86 15.02
N ASN A 110 12.31 -20.94 15.50
CA ASN A 110 13.42 -20.83 16.43
C ASN A 110 14.62 -20.08 15.79
N ASN A 111 15.59 -19.67 16.60
CA ASN A 111 16.75 -18.91 16.13
C ASN A 111 17.60 -19.63 15.08
N ALA A 112 17.54 -20.96 15.03
CA ALA A 112 18.23 -21.77 14.03
C ALA A 112 17.43 -21.92 12.71
N GLY A 113 16.15 -21.48 12.69
CA GLY A 113 15.26 -21.61 11.53
C GLY A 113 14.82 -23.06 11.23
N THR A 114 14.99 -23.98 12.17
CA THR A 114 14.76 -25.41 12.00
C THR A 114 13.43 -25.90 12.56
N GLU A 115 12.79 -25.13 13.44
CA GLU A 115 11.57 -25.52 14.14
C GLU A 115 10.53 -24.40 14.06
N TYR A 116 9.30 -24.75 13.70
CA TYR A 116 8.17 -23.82 13.71
C TYR A 116 7.63 -23.69 15.15
N LEU A 117 7.44 -22.46 15.59
CA LEU A 117 6.90 -22.09 16.89
C LEU A 117 5.44 -21.61 16.79
N GLU A 118 4.97 -21.32 15.59
CA GLU A 118 3.60 -20.87 15.30
C GLU A 118 2.95 -21.75 14.23
N THR A 119 1.65 -22.00 14.41
CA THR A 119 0.71 -22.39 13.36
C THR A 119 0.00 -21.17 12.78
N TYR A 120 -0.91 -21.34 11.82
CA TYR A 120 -1.71 -20.24 11.29
C TYR A 120 -2.64 -19.66 12.35
N GLU A 121 -3.27 -20.52 13.15
CA GLU A 121 -4.13 -20.13 14.26
C GLU A 121 -3.37 -19.31 15.31
N ASP A 122 -2.13 -19.68 15.62
CA ASP A 122 -1.27 -18.89 16.50
C ASP A 122 -1.02 -17.50 15.95
N ARG A 123 -0.70 -17.39 14.64
CA ARG A 123 -0.45 -16.10 14.02
C ARG A 123 -1.70 -15.24 14.00
N VAL A 124 -2.87 -15.83 13.78
CA VAL A 124 -4.17 -15.16 13.89
C VAL A 124 -4.41 -14.68 15.32
N ALA A 125 -4.21 -15.54 16.34
CA ALA A 125 -4.38 -15.18 17.74
C ALA A 125 -3.50 -14.00 18.15
N PHE A 126 -2.21 -14.04 17.83
CA PHE A 126 -1.28 -12.95 18.15
C PHE A 126 -1.62 -11.64 17.43
N ASN A 127 -2.02 -11.69 16.17
CA ASN A 127 -2.47 -10.49 15.47
C ASN A 127 -3.75 -9.92 16.09
N ALA A 128 -4.72 -10.77 16.41
CA ALA A 128 -5.98 -10.34 17.01
C ALA A 128 -5.77 -9.66 18.38
N LEU A 129 -5.00 -10.29 19.26
CA LEU A 129 -4.65 -9.74 20.58
C LEU A 129 -3.86 -8.42 20.44
N TYR A 130 -2.90 -8.38 19.52
CA TYR A 130 -2.05 -7.20 19.33
C TYR A 130 -2.84 -6.00 18.81
N PHE A 131 -3.70 -6.19 17.79
CA PHE A 131 -4.47 -5.10 17.20
C PHE A 131 -5.66 -4.65 18.05
N ALA A 132 -6.19 -5.51 18.88
CA ALA A 132 -7.30 -5.17 19.74
C ALA A 132 -6.89 -4.44 21.04
N ASP A 133 -5.59 -4.41 21.36
CA ASP A 133 -5.02 -3.60 22.42
C ASP A 133 -5.70 -3.71 23.81
N GLY A 134 -6.14 -4.91 24.19
CA GLY A 134 -6.82 -5.20 25.44
C GLY A 134 -8.35 -5.28 25.35
N ASP A 135 -8.93 -4.96 24.19
CA ASP A 135 -10.37 -5.13 23.95
C ASP A 135 -10.67 -6.59 23.57
N GLU A 136 -11.24 -7.34 24.51
CA GLU A 136 -11.54 -8.77 24.35
C GLU A 136 -12.59 -9.04 23.25
N GLU A 137 -13.61 -8.18 23.11
CA GLU A 137 -14.65 -8.32 22.07
C GLU A 137 -14.06 -8.08 20.68
N LEU A 138 -13.25 -7.05 20.54
CA LEU A 138 -12.56 -6.75 19.29
C LEU A 138 -11.56 -7.86 18.94
N ALA A 139 -10.82 -8.41 19.93
CA ALA A 139 -9.89 -9.51 19.70
C ALA A 139 -10.60 -10.77 19.15
N LEU A 140 -11.74 -11.16 19.72
CA LEU A 140 -12.55 -12.27 19.20
C LEU A 140 -13.07 -11.97 17.79
N THR A 141 -13.56 -10.76 17.55
CA THR A 141 -14.05 -10.35 16.23
C THR A 141 -12.94 -10.39 15.19
N LEU A 142 -11.75 -9.86 15.50
CA LEU A 142 -10.61 -9.89 14.59
C LEU A 142 -10.08 -11.30 14.33
N ALA A 143 -10.09 -12.16 15.36
CA ALA A 143 -9.74 -13.57 15.20
C ALA A 143 -10.71 -14.28 14.24
N ASP A 144 -12.02 -14.02 14.37
CA ASP A 144 -13.05 -14.56 13.47
C ASP A 144 -12.85 -14.06 12.03
N GLU A 145 -12.60 -12.76 11.85
CA GLU A 145 -12.36 -12.18 10.51
C GLU A 145 -11.10 -12.75 9.84
N MET A 146 -10.03 -12.97 10.60
CA MET A 146 -8.76 -13.47 10.06
C MET A 146 -8.77 -14.99 9.87
N ILE A 147 -9.36 -15.78 10.78
CA ILE A 147 -9.39 -17.24 10.60
C ILE A 147 -10.28 -17.67 9.42
N HIS A 148 -11.36 -16.93 9.16
CA HIS A 148 -12.20 -17.11 7.97
C HIS A 148 -11.64 -16.40 6.74
N GLN A 149 -10.46 -15.79 6.85
CA GLN A 149 -9.79 -15.09 5.77
C GLN A 149 -10.67 -14.01 5.10
N ARG A 150 -11.53 -13.33 5.86
CA ARG A 150 -12.28 -12.15 5.40
C ARG A 150 -11.43 -10.89 5.47
N TYR A 151 -10.52 -10.83 6.44
CA TYR A 151 -9.51 -9.79 6.63
C TYR A 151 -8.11 -10.35 6.59
N GLN A 152 -7.24 -9.72 5.83
CA GLN A 152 -5.81 -10.01 5.80
C GLN A 152 -5.02 -8.74 6.08
N PRO A 153 -4.32 -8.63 7.22
CA PRO A 153 -3.35 -7.58 7.45
C PRO A 153 -2.25 -7.60 6.39
N ALA A 154 -1.70 -6.44 6.04
CA ALA A 154 -0.56 -6.38 5.12
C ALA A 154 0.63 -7.19 5.63
N THR A 155 1.51 -7.62 4.73
CA THR A 155 2.68 -8.44 5.06
C THR A 155 3.45 -7.94 6.29
N PRO A 156 3.81 -6.64 6.43
CA PRO A 156 4.60 -6.20 7.58
C PRO A 156 3.82 -6.31 8.90
N SER A 157 2.57 -5.88 8.94
CA SER A 157 1.75 -5.99 10.15
C SER A 157 1.42 -7.43 10.51
N PHE A 158 1.04 -8.27 9.52
CA PHE A 158 0.77 -9.69 9.75
C PHE A 158 2.01 -10.46 10.24
N LEU A 159 3.19 -10.14 9.70
CA LEU A 159 4.45 -10.76 10.10
C LEU A 159 4.93 -10.30 11.47
N ASN A 160 4.85 -8.99 11.75
CA ASN A 160 5.57 -8.36 12.87
C ASN A 160 4.73 -8.16 14.14
N ALA A 161 3.39 -8.17 14.05
CA ALA A 161 2.52 -7.94 15.19
C ALA A 161 2.85 -8.86 16.38
N GLY A 162 3.11 -8.26 17.54
CA GLY A 162 3.43 -8.95 18.79
C GLY A 162 4.80 -9.63 18.87
N ARG A 163 5.65 -9.53 17.85
CA ARG A 163 6.99 -10.13 17.87
C ARG A 163 8.02 -9.17 18.47
N LYS A 164 8.88 -9.67 19.35
CA LYS A 164 9.94 -8.87 20.00
C LYS A 164 11.02 -8.44 19.03
N ARG A 165 11.49 -9.35 18.19
CA ARG A 165 12.51 -9.07 17.15
C ARG A 165 11.80 -8.89 15.82
N ARG A 166 11.43 -7.66 15.50
CA ARG A 166 10.61 -7.35 14.33
C ARG A 166 11.11 -6.12 13.57
N GLY A 167 10.67 -6.02 12.32
CA GLY A 167 10.65 -4.76 11.57
C GLY A 167 9.45 -3.89 11.97
N GLU A 168 9.22 -2.80 11.23
CA GLU A 168 8.04 -1.96 11.43
C GLU A 168 6.74 -2.67 10.99
N LEU A 169 5.62 -2.17 11.54
CA LEU A 169 4.27 -2.64 11.17
C LEU A 169 3.85 -2.17 9.77
N VAL A 170 4.56 -1.20 9.22
CA VAL A 170 4.31 -0.57 7.93
C VAL A 170 5.54 -0.68 7.04
N SER A 171 5.36 -0.73 5.72
CA SER A 171 6.45 -0.95 4.78
C SER A 171 6.42 -0.04 3.56
N CYS A 172 5.63 1.03 3.57
CA CYS A 172 5.48 1.90 2.42
C CYS A 172 5.57 3.37 2.84
N PHE A 173 6.46 4.12 2.19
CA PHE A 173 6.75 5.49 2.57
C PHE A 173 6.84 6.39 1.34
N LEU A 174 6.41 7.65 1.48
CA LEU A 174 6.57 8.69 0.47
C LEU A 174 7.37 9.83 1.09
N VAL A 175 8.43 10.24 0.42
CA VAL A 175 9.33 11.32 0.86
C VAL A 175 9.46 12.34 -0.25
N GLN A 176 9.23 13.60 0.06
CA GLN A 176 9.45 14.67 -0.89
C GLN A 176 10.85 15.28 -0.73
N VAL A 177 11.37 15.82 -1.84
CA VAL A 177 12.66 16.50 -1.93
C VAL A 177 12.44 17.91 -2.44
N THR A 178 13.08 18.90 -1.82
CA THR A 178 13.14 20.28 -2.30
C THR A 178 14.50 20.58 -2.94
N ASP A 179 14.59 21.68 -3.72
CA ASP A 179 15.74 22.03 -4.56
C ASP A 179 16.88 22.68 -3.77
N ASP A 180 17.36 21.97 -2.73
CA ASP A 180 18.55 22.36 -1.98
C ASP A 180 19.37 21.14 -1.52
N MET A 181 20.67 21.33 -1.32
CA MET A 181 21.60 20.25 -0.99
C MET A 181 21.28 19.61 0.36
N ASN A 182 20.74 20.37 1.33
CA ASN A 182 20.41 19.84 2.65
C ASN A 182 19.19 18.95 2.57
N SER A 183 18.17 19.32 1.79
CA SER A 183 17.00 18.51 1.53
C SER A 183 17.35 17.21 0.78
N ILE A 184 18.19 17.30 -0.27
CA ILE A 184 18.68 16.12 -1.00
C ILE A 184 19.42 15.18 -0.05
N GLY A 185 20.38 15.69 0.73
CA GLY A 185 21.15 14.88 1.68
C GLY A 185 20.28 14.24 2.75
N ARG A 186 19.29 14.98 3.29
CA ARG A 186 18.36 14.46 4.29
C ARG A 186 17.45 13.37 3.69
N SER A 187 16.99 13.55 2.47
CA SER A 187 16.12 12.56 1.79
C SER A 187 16.88 11.26 1.48
N ILE A 188 18.16 11.33 1.12
CA ILE A 188 19.02 10.15 0.95
C ILE A 188 19.16 9.40 2.27
N ASN A 189 19.42 10.11 3.38
CA ASN A 189 19.47 9.51 4.70
C ASN A 189 18.12 8.88 5.08
N SER A 190 17.01 9.57 4.82
CA SER A 190 15.65 9.03 5.05
C SER A 190 15.41 7.75 4.27
N ALA A 191 15.79 7.70 2.98
CA ALA A 191 15.70 6.51 2.15
C ALA A 191 16.47 5.32 2.73
N LEU A 192 17.70 5.54 3.21
CA LEU A 192 18.52 4.53 3.89
C LEU A 192 17.84 3.99 5.15
N GLN A 193 17.33 4.87 6.02
CA GLN A 193 16.70 4.48 7.28
C GLN A 193 15.39 3.73 7.04
N LEU A 194 14.53 4.22 6.13
CA LEU A 194 13.26 3.59 5.79
C LEU A 194 13.45 2.23 5.13
N SER A 195 14.43 2.11 4.24
CA SER A 195 14.77 0.83 3.62
C SER A 195 15.28 -0.18 4.67
N ARG A 196 16.10 0.26 5.63
CA ARG A 196 16.61 -0.58 6.72
C ARG A 196 15.50 -1.21 7.56
N ILE A 197 14.43 -0.46 7.84
CA ILE A 197 13.30 -0.96 8.67
C ILE A 197 12.27 -1.76 7.88
N GLY A 198 12.48 -1.96 6.58
CA GLY A 198 11.63 -2.83 5.78
C GLY A 198 10.78 -2.13 4.73
N GLY A 199 10.96 -0.82 4.52
CA GLY A 199 10.10 0.01 3.68
C GLY A 199 10.54 0.13 2.23
N GLY A 200 9.54 0.10 1.33
CA GLY A 200 9.65 0.65 -0.01
C GLY A 200 9.41 2.16 0.02
N VAL A 201 10.19 2.94 -0.72
CA VAL A 201 10.14 4.41 -0.65
C VAL A 201 9.82 5.00 -2.01
N GLY A 202 8.77 5.84 -2.07
CA GLY A 202 8.48 6.74 -3.20
C GLY A 202 9.11 8.11 -2.96
N ILE A 203 9.72 8.69 -3.99
CA ILE A 203 10.42 9.97 -3.89
C ILE A 203 10.07 10.82 -5.10
N THR A 204 9.63 12.07 -4.91
CA THR A 204 9.46 13.00 -6.04
C THR A 204 10.72 13.82 -6.27
N LEU A 205 11.18 13.85 -7.53
CA LEU A 205 12.30 14.68 -7.99
C LEU A 205 11.83 15.91 -8.77
N SER A 206 10.52 16.10 -8.89
CA SER A 206 9.91 17.15 -9.71
C SER A 206 10.31 18.57 -9.29
N ASN A 207 10.69 18.76 -8.03
CA ASN A 207 11.11 20.08 -7.52
C ASN A 207 12.58 20.41 -7.79
N LEU A 208 13.40 19.40 -8.15
CA LEU A 208 14.82 19.62 -8.41
C LEU A 208 15.01 20.37 -9.74
N ARG A 209 15.97 21.29 -9.77
CA ARG A 209 16.30 21.99 -11.02
C ARG A 209 16.92 21.05 -12.06
N GLU A 210 16.69 21.36 -13.31
CA GLU A 210 17.19 20.61 -14.46
C GLU A 210 18.70 20.71 -14.63
N ALA A 211 19.29 19.78 -15.38
CA ALA A 211 20.68 19.82 -15.79
C ALA A 211 20.97 21.11 -16.57
N GLY A 212 22.08 21.75 -16.23
CA GLY A 212 22.49 23.03 -16.84
C GLY A 212 21.75 24.26 -16.29
N ALA A 213 20.90 24.12 -15.29
CA ALA A 213 20.32 25.28 -14.59
C ALA A 213 21.38 26.04 -13.80
N PRO A 214 21.19 27.37 -13.58
CA PRO A 214 22.15 28.16 -12.83
C PRO A 214 22.16 27.83 -11.33
N ILE A 215 23.38 27.87 -10.74
CA ILE A 215 23.58 27.82 -9.30
C ILE A 215 24.39 29.04 -8.89
N LYS A 216 23.86 29.86 -7.99
CA LYS A 216 24.52 31.11 -7.53
C LYS A 216 24.97 32.03 -8.69
N GLY A 217 24.22 32.06 -9.79
CA GLY A 217 24.52 32.86 -10.95
C GLY A 217 25.52 32.25 -11.97
N TYR A 218 25.99 31.03 -11.72
CA TYR A 218 26.83 30.30 -12.67
C TYR A 218 25.92 29.40 -13.55
N ASP A 219 25.78 29.73 -14.82
CA ASP A 219 25.08 28.93 -15.81
C ASP A 219 25.75 27.57 -16.02
N GLY A 220 24.96 26.54 -16.31
CA GLY A 220 25.47 25.20 -16.57
C GLY A 220 25.92 24.41 -15.32
N ALA A 221 25.73 24.95 -14.11
CA ALA A 221 26.30 24.38 -12.89
C ALA A 221 25.49 23.20 -12.30
N ALA A 222 24.17 23.13 -12.56
CA ALA A 222 23.34 22.06 -12.04
C ALA A 222 23.53 20.76 -12.82
N SER A 223 23.56 19.63 -12.10
CA SER A 223 23.71 18.28 -12.68
C SER A 223 22.39 17.62 -13.06
N GLY A 224 21.24 18.18 -12.64
CA GLY A 224 19.92 17.63 -12.89
C GLY A 224 19.53 16.43 -12.02
N VAL A 225 18.47 15.73 -12.42
CA VAL A 225 17.86 14.67 -11.59
C VAL A 225 18.60 13.33 -11.66
N VAL A 226 19.26 12.99 -12.77
CA VAL A 226 19.83 11.65 -12.98
C VAL A 226 20.92 11.27 -11.97
N PRO A 227 21.89 12.15 -11.63
CA PRO A 227 22.86 11.84 -10.57
C PRO A 227 22.21 11.61 -9.21
N VAL A 228 21.13 12.31 -8.89
CA VAL A 228 20.37 12.10 -7.63
C VAL A 228 19.66 10.75 -7.65
N MET A 229 19.11 10.33 -8.80
CA MET A 229 18.56 8.98 -8.95
C MET A 229 19.58 7.89 -8.64
N LYS A 230 20.83 8.05 -9.08
CA LYS A 230 21.92 7.10 -8.78
C LYS A 230 22.20 7.01 -7.28
N LEU A 231 22.21 8.14 -6.56
CA LEU A 231 22.40 8.15 -5.11
C LEU A 231 21.28 7.38 -4.38
N PHE A 232 20.05 7.51 -4.83
CA PHE A 232 18.93 6.73 -4.28
C PHE A 232 19.03 5.24 -4.63
N GLU A 233 19.38 4.89 -5.86
CA GLU A 233 19.57 3.49 -6.27
C GLU A 233 20.63 2.81 -5.40
N ASP A 234 21.78 3.43 -5.21
CA ASP A 234 22.87 2.92 -4.38
C ASP A 234 22.45 2.82 -2.90
N SER A 235 21.67 3.78 -2.41
CA SER A 235 21.13 3.77 -1.04
C SER A 235 20.22 2.56 -0.80
N PHE A 236 19.30 2.27 -1.72
CA PHE A 236 18.43 1.11 -1.62
C PHE A 236 19.18 -0.22 -1.81
N SER A 237 20.19 -0.25 -2.67
CA SER A 237 21.03 -1.43 -2.87
C SER A 237 21.87 -1.76 -1.64
N TYR A 238 22.34 -0.74 -0.91
CA TYR A 238 23.11 -0.90 0.32
C TYR A 238 22.23 -1.32 1.51
N SER A 239 21.07 -0.70 1.66
CA SER A 239 20.17 -0.85 2.82
C SER A 239 19.18 -1.99 2.61
N ASN A 240 19.65 -3.24 2.66
CA ASN A 240 18.74 -4.38 2.63
C ASN A 240 18.10 -4.64 4.00
N GLN A 241 16.90 -5.21 3.99
CA GLN A 241 16.07 -5.49 5.17
C GLN A 241 16.56 -6.73 5.92
N LEU A 242 17.64 -6.61 6.70
CA LEU A 242 18.23 -7.71 7.49
C LEU A 242 18.49 -8.98 6.65
N GLY A 243 18.78 -8.84 5.35
CA GLY A 243 18.98 -9.96 4.43
C GLY A 243 17.71 -10.68 3.98
N GLN A 244 16.53 -10.25 4.44
CA GLN A 244 15.24 -10.89 4.09
C GLN A 244 14.63 -10.33 2.81
N ARG A 245 14.91 -9.07 2.48
CA ARG A 245 14.36 -8.38 1.31
C ARG A 245 15.34 -7.32 0.82
N GLN A 246 15.49 -7.16 -0.49
CA GLN A 246 16.26 -6.05 -1.05
C GLN A 246 15.50 -4.74 -0.86
N GLY A 247 16.22 -3.66 -0.57
CA GLY A 247 15.66 -2.32 -0.54
C GLY A 247 15.09 -1.95 -1.91
N ALA A 248 13.97 -1.26 -1.93
CA ALA A 248 13.27 -0.88 -3.15
C ALA A 248 12.77 0.56 -3.09
N GLY A 249 12.89 1.27 -4.21
CA GLY A 249 12.41 2.64 -4.33
C GLY A 249 11.86 2.95 -5.71
N VAL A 250 11.01 3.97 -5.77
CA VAL A 250 10.54 4.60 -7.00
C VAL A 250 10.83 6.09 -6.96
N VAL A 251 11.24 6.63 -8.08
CA VAL A 251 11.37 8.09 -8.26
C VAL A 251 10.33 8.57 -9.25
N TYR A 252 9.68 9.68 -8.90
CA TYR A 252 8.67 10.33 -9.73
C TYR A 252 9.17 11.63 -10.31
N LEU A 253 8.84 11.88 -11.59
CA LEU A 253 9.13 13.14 -12.27
C LEU A 253 7.90 13.62 -13.04
N ASN A 254 7.62 14.93 -12.97
CA ASN A 254 6.57 15.53 -13.78
C ASN A 254 6.96 15.51 -15.26
N VAL A 255 6.05 15.13 -16.16
CA VAL A 255 6.32 15.07 -17.61
C VAL A 255 6.68 16.42 -18.23
N PHE A 256 6.36 17.53 -17.56
CA PHE A 256 6.75 18.89 -17.97
C PHE A 256 8.11 19.34 -17.41
N HIS A 257 8.85 18.44 -16.74
CA HIS A 257 10.20 18.73 -16.25
C HIS A 257 11.21 18.69 -17.39
N PRO A 258 12.19 19.63 -17.48
CA PRO A 258 13.15 19.67 -18.58
C PRO A 258 14.04 18.43 -18.72
N ASP A 259 14.29 17.68 -17.64
CA ASP A 259 15.10 16.45 -17.66
C ASP A 259 14.29 15.19 -17.99
N ILE A 260 13.02 15.29 -18.39
CA ILE A 260 12.13 14.11 -18.57
C ILE A 260 12.71 13.09 -19.55
N GLU A 261 13.30 13.52 -20.67
CA GLU A 261 13.87 12.59 -21.66
C GLU A 261 15.12 11.88 -21.11
N MET A 262 15.96 12.57 -20.32
CA MET A 262 17.12 11.97 -19.65
C MET A 262 16.69 10.99 -18.56
N PHE A 263 15.65 11.36 -17.80
CA PHE A 263 15.05 10.52 -16.77
C PHE A 263 14.55 9.19 -17.35
N LEU A 264 13.78 9.21 -18.43
CA LEU A 264 13.30 8.02 -19.12
C LEU A 264 14.47 7.21 -19.73
N SER A 265 15.43 7.89 -20.34
CA SER A 265 16.58 7.24 -20.97
C SER A 265 17.47 6.50 -19.98
N ALA A 266 17.51 6.92 -18.71
CA ALA A 266 18.28 6.24 -17.66
C ALA A 266 17.79 4.80 -17.38
N LYS A 267 16.55 4.45 -17.75
CA LYS A 267 15.98 3.10 -17.56
C LYS A 267 16.18 2.17 -18.77
N LYS A 268 16.57 2.69 -19.92
CA LYS A 268 16.76 1.88 -21.12
C LYS A 268 17.88 0.83 -20.94
N GLU A 269 17.71 -0.36 -21.51
CA GLU A 269 18.71 -1.43 -21.41
C GLU A 269 20.06 -1.04 -22.01
N ASN A 270 20.07 -0.22 -23.04
CA ASN A 270 21.27 0.27 -23.75
C ASN A 270 21.75 1.65 -23.27
N ALA A 271 21.25 2.13 -22.10
CA ALA A 271 21.75 3.38 -21.52
C ALA A 271 23.23 3.28 -21.12
N ASP A 272 23.95 4.42 -21.17
CA ASP A 272 25.32 4.50 -20.65
C ASP A 272 25.34 4.08 -19.18
N GLU A 273 26.27 3.21 -18.80
CA GLU A 273 26.39 2.66 -17.43
C GLU A 273 26.53 3.76 -16.36
N LYS A 274 27.02 4.93 -16.70
CA LYS A 274 27.14 6.08 -15.77
C LYS A 274 25.79 6.68 -15.37
N ILE A 275 24.78 6.58 -16.25
CA ILE A 275 23.44 7.13 -16.02
C ILE A 275 22.38 6.05 -15.78
N ARG A 276 22.68 4.81 -16.16
CA ARG A 276 21.72 3.71 -16.10
C ARG A 276 21.29 3.40 -14.68
N VAL A 277 19.97 3.30 -14.45
CA VAL A 277 19.35 2.80 -13.23
C VAL A 277 18.72 1.43 -13.49
N LYS A 278 19.16 0.43 -12.72
CA LYS A 278 18.77 -0.98 -12.91
C LYS A 278 17.62 -1.39 -11.99
N THR A 279 17.77 -1.10 -10.72
CA THR A 279 16.86 -1.55 -9.65
C THR A 279 15.82 -0.51 -9.25
N LEU A 280 16.11 0.78 -9.49
CA LEU A 280 15.20 1.87 -9.16
C LEU A 280 13.99 1.88 -10.10
N SER A 281 12.79 1.91 -9.57
CA SER A 281 11.55 2.07 -10.34
C SER A 281 11.36 3.52 -10.76
N LEU A 282 10.72 3.74 -11.91
CA LEU A 282 10.39 5.07 -12.40
C LEU A 282 8.88 5.28 -12.44
N GLY A 283 8.44 6.49 -12.09
CA GLY A 283 7.08 6.95 -12.28
C GLY A 283 7.03 8.35 -12.90
N VAL A 284 5.99 8.66 -13.64
CA VAL A 284 5.74 9.97 -14.20
C VAL A 284 4.45 10.56 -13.65
N ILE A 285 4.52 11.84 -13.30
CA ILE A 285 3.36 12.64 -12.89
C ILE A 285 2.83 13.32 -14.14
N VAL A 286 1.59 13.01 -14.51
CA VAL A 286 0.99 13.42 -15.79
C VAL A 286 -0.21 14.33 -15.53
N PRO A 287 -0.07 15.66 -15.76
CA PRO A 287 -1.20 16.59 -15.84
C PRO A 287 -2.04 16.35 -17.10
N ASP A 288 -3.34 16.64 -17.05
CA ASP A 288 -4.27 16.45 -18.18
C ASP A 288 -3.86 17.25 -19.42
N LYS A 289 -3.21 18.37 -19.24
CA LYS A 289 -2.64 19.21 -20.34
C LYS A 289 -1.70 18.42 -21.25
N PHE A 290 -0.94 17.46 -20.72
CA PHE A 290 -0.09 16.60 -21.54
C PHE A 290 -0.90 15.78 -22.54
N TYR A 291 -2.00 15.18 -22.11
CA TYR A 291 -2.89 14.40 -22.97
C TYR A 291 -3.60 15.27 -24.02
N GLU A 292 -3.98 16.50 -23.65
CA GLU A 292 -4.55 17.47 -24.59
C GLU A 292 -3.55 17.79 -25.71
N LEU A 293 -2.33 18.21 -25.37
CA LEU A 293 -1.28 18.53 -26.33
C LEU A 293 -0.89 17.32 -27.21
N THR A 294 -0.84 16.14 -26.63
CA THR A 294 -0.54 14.88 -27.34
C THR A 294 -1.65 14.54 -28.34
N ARG A 295 -2.92 14.62 -27.91
CA ARG A 295 -4.08 14.35 -28.80
C ARG A 295 -4.07 15.28 -30.00
N ASN A 296 -3.78 16.56 -29.78
CA ASN A 296 -3.76 17.57 -30.80
C ASN A 296 -2.46 17.58 -31.64
N ASN A 297 -1.46 16.74 -31.28
CA ASN A 297 -0.14 16.70 -31.89
C ASN A 297 0.59 18.06 -31.86
N GLU A 298 0.49 18.73 -30.72
CA GLU A 298 1.06 20.06 -30.52
C GLU A 298 2.48 20.00 -29.94
N ASP A 299 3.17 21.15 -30.01
CA ASP A 299 4.38 21.37 -29.22
C ASP A 299 4.03 21.57 -27.77
N MET A 300 4.88 21.07 -26.88
CA MET A 300 4.80 21.32 -25.44
C MET A 300 6.04 22.00 -24.90
N TYR A 301 5.87 22.79 -23.87
CA TYR A 301 6.98 23.43 -23.17
C TYR A 301 7.27 22.71 -21.87
N LEU A 302 8.54 22.42 -21.63
CA LEU A 302 9.07 21.92 -20.36
C LEU A 302 9.54 23.12 -19.55
N PHE A 303 9.25 23.17 -18.26
CA PHE A 303 9.47 24.34 -17.41
C PHE A 303 10.49 24.07 -16.32
N SER A 304 11.47 24.98 -16.16
CA SER A 304 12.47 24.92 -15.10
C SER A 304 11.82 25.03 -13.71
N PRO A 305 11.92 24.02 -12.85
CA PRO A 305 11.33 24.04 -11.52
C PRO A 305 11.78 25.25 -10.70
N TYR A 306 13.07 25.57 -10.73
CA TYR A 306 13.64 26.69 -10.02
C TYR A 306 13.04 28.04 -10.44
N SER A 307 12.84 28.28 -11.73
CA SER A 307 12.24 29.54 -12.21
C SER A 307 10.75 29.62 -11.90
N VAL A 308 10.03 28.49 -11.96
CA VAL A 308 8.61 28.40 -11.59
C VAL A 308 8.42 28.67 -10.09
N GLU A 309 9.21 28.04 -9.23
CA GLU A 309 9.15 28.26 -7.79
C GLU A 309 9.38 29.73 -7.41
N ARG A 310 10.33 30.39 -8.07
CA ARG A 310 10.57 31.83 -7.85
C ARG A 310 9.41 32.73 -8.24
N GLU A 311 8.69 32.39 -9.30
CA GLU A 311 7.55 33.21 -9.79
C GLU A 311 6.26 32.91 -9.01
N TYR A 312 6.04 31.66 -8.59
CA TYR A 312 4.81 31.23 -7.93
C TYR A 312 4.92 31.19 -6.39
N GLY A 313 6.14 31.20 -5.83
CA GLY A 313 6.37 31.15 -4.37
C GLY A 313 6.06 29.81 -3.71
N VAL A 314 5.87 28.74 -4.52
CA VAL A 314 5.64 27.37 -4.05
C VAL A 314 6.49 26.42 -4.88
N PRO A 315 6.90 25.25 -4.32
CA PRO A 315 7.65 24.25 -5.07
C PRO A 315 6.91 23.82 -6.35
N TYR A 316 7.64 23.48 -7.39
CA TYR A 316 7.09 23.16 -8.71
C TYR A 316 5.97 22.11 -8.70
N SER A 317 6.09 21.06 -7.87
CA SER A 317 5.08 20.00 -7.73
C SER A 317 3.73 20.51 -7.21
N TYR A 318 3.67 21.67 -6.58
CA TYR A 318 2.44 22.29 -6.08
C TYR A 318 1.74 23.19 -7.09
N VAL A 319 2.37 23.49 -8.23
CA VAL A 319 1.76 24.27 -9.30
C VAL A 319 0.82 23.40 -10.13
N ASP A 320 -0.39 23.86 -10.38
CA ASP A 320 -1.35 23.21 -11.27
C ASP A 320 -0.97 23.51 -12.73
N ILE A 321 -0.21 22.60 -13.33
CA ILE A 321 0.31 22.80 -14.68
C ILE A 321 -0.81 22.89 -15.73
N THR A 322 -1.86 22.10 -15.58
CA THR A 322 -2.99 22.14 -16.54
C THR A 322 -3.66 23.48 -16.55
N LYS A 323 -3.92 24.05 -15.39
CA LYS A 323 -4.55 25.36 -15.25
C LYS A 323 -3.62 26.51 -15.64
N GLU A 324 -2.36 26.41 -15.25
CA GLU A 324 -1.39 27.50 -15.39
C GLU A 324 -0.56 27.44 -16.69
N TYR A 325 -0.75 26.45 -17.55
CA TYR A 325 0.12 26.17 -18.70
C TYR A 325 0.36 27.42 -19.59
N ASP A 326 -0.71 28.11 -19.97
CA ASP A 326 -0.60 29.28 -20.84
C ASP A 326 0.10 30.46 -20.15
N ASN A 327 -0.10 30.62 -18.84
CA ASN A 327 0.59 31.63 -18.03
C ASN A 327 2.08 31.29 -17.91
N LEU A 328 2.42 30.02 -17.69
CA LEU A 328 3.81 29.54 -17.66
C LEU A 328 4.51 29.76 -19.00
N VAL A 329 3.83 29.49 -20.12
CA VAL A 329 4.38 29.71 -21.48
C VAL A 329 4.57 31.19 -21.73
N ALA A 330 3.66 32.05 -21.36
CA ALA A 330 3.70 33.48 -21.59
C ALA A 330 4.73 34.22 -20.72
N ASN A 331 5.06 33.70 -19.52
CA ASN A 331 5.94 34.35 -18.57
C ASN A 331 7.40 34.32 -19.04
N PRO A 332 8.03 35.50 -19.31
CA PRO A 332 9.41 35.57 -19.80
C PRO A 332 10.45 35.22 -18.72
N ASN A 333 10.10 35.25 -17.43
CA ASN A 333 11.01 34.93 -16.33
C ASN A 333 11.14 33.42 -16.12
N ILE A 334 10.23 32.62 -16.71
CA ILE A 334 10.27 31.16 -16.60
C ILE A 334 11.13 30.61 -17.75
N ARG A 335 12.23 29.97 -17.37
CA ARG A 335 13.07 29.21 -18.28
C ARG A 335 12.32 27.97 -18.77
N LYS A 336 12.28 27.79 -20.10
CA LYS A 336 11.50 26.71 -20.72
C LYS A 336 12.17 26.21 -22.00
N ARG A 337 11.87 24.96 -22.34
CA ARG A 337 12.33 24.26 -23.53
C ARG A 337 11.14 23.62 -24.26
N LYS A 338 11.14 23.71 -25.58
CA LYS A 338 10.05 23.17 -26.40
C LYS A 338 10.40 21.79 -26.96
N ILE A 339 9.45 20.86 -26.93
CA ILE A 339 9.50 19.53 -27.54
C ILE A 339 8.16 19.19 -28.19
N LYS A 340 8.07 18.07 -28.91
CA LYS A 340 6.81 17.50 -29.41
C LYS A 340 6.18 16.62 -28.32
N ALA A 341 4.92 16.90 -27.95
CA ALA A 341 4.20 16.13 -26.93
C ALA A 341 4.03 14.65 -27.33
N ARG A 342 3.68 14.39 -28.59
CA ARG A 342 3.50 13.03 -29.10
C ARG A 342 4.79 12.20 -29.15
N ASP A 343 5.94 12.84 -29.37
CA ASP A 343 7.23 12.15 -29.36
C ASP A 343 7.56 11.66 -27.94
N LEU A 344 7.28 12.48 -26.92
CA LEU A 344 7.44 12.09 -25.53
C LEU A 344 6.49 10.95 -25.13
N GLU A 345 5.23 11.00 -25.57
CA GLU A 345 4.27 9.91 -25.31
C GLU A 345 4.73 8.59 -25.94
N ASN A 346 5.20 8.65 -27.19
CA ASN A 346 5.76 7.48 -27.88
C ASN A 346 6.97 6.91 -27.13
N GLU A 347 7.83 7.76 -26.59
CA GLU A 347 8.99 7.33 -25.80
C GLU A 347 8.54 6.66 -24.49
N ILE A 348 7.56 7.22 -23.78
CA ILE A 348 6.97 6.61 -22.56
C ILE A 348 6.37 5.25 -22.89
N SER A 349 5.52 5.17 -23.91
CA SER A 349 4.84 3.91 -24.31
C SER A 349 5.82 2.83 -24.73
N LYS A 350 6.87 3.20 -25.48
CA LYS A 350 7.94 2.28 -25.89
C LYS A 350 8.70 1.75 -24.67
N LEU A 351 9.08 2.62 -23.75
CA LEU A 351 9.80 2.23 -22.55
C LEU A 351 8.95 1.33 -21.65
N GLN A 352 7.62 1.59 -21.55
CA GLN A 352 6.69 0.71 -20.84
C GLN A 352 6.63 -0.68 -21.44
N GLN A 353 6.60 -0.79 -22.76
CA GLN A 353 6.61 -2.10 -23.44
C GLN A 353 7.94 -2.85 -23.22
N GLU A 354 9.06 -2.15 -23.19
CA GLU A 354 10.40 -2.75 -23.03
C GLU A 354 10.69 -3.16 -21.58
N SER A 355 10.24 -2.38 -20.60
CA SER A 355 10.67 -2.50 -19.20
C SER A 355 9.55 -2.55 -18.14
N GLY A 356 8.31 -2.27 -18.51
CA GLY A 356 7.20 -2.07 -17.56
C GLY A 356 7.21 -0.72 -16.85
N TYR A 357 8.15 0.18 -17.16
CA TYR A 357 8.28 1.52 -16.59
C TYR A 357 8.14 2.60 -17.69
N PRO A 358 7.81 3.84 -17.31
CA PRO A 358 7.45 4.33 -15.97
C PRO A 358 6.00 3.98 -15.58
N TYR A 359 5.70 4.00 -14.28
CA TYR A 359 4.32 4.09 -13.79
C TYR A 359 3.73 5.45 -14.14
N ILE A 360 2.41 5.54 -14.29
CA ILE A 360 1.72 6.78 -14.65
C ILE A 360 0.80 7.19 -13.51
N ILE A 361 0.94 8.43 -13.03
CA ILE A 361 0.02 9.06 -12.08
C ILE A 361 -0.73 10.19 -12.79
N ASN A 362 -2.03 10.03 -12.97
CA ASN A 362 -2.93 11.05 -13.50
C ASN A 362 -3.25 12.06 -12.40
N ILE A 363 -2.36 13.05 -12.24
CA ILE A 363 -2.32 13.90 -11.06
C ILE A 363 -3.55 14.82 -10.93
N ASP A 364 -4.12 15.26 -12.04
CA ASP A 364 -5.30 16.13 -12.00
C ASP A 364 -6.54 15.33 -11.59
N THR A 365 -6.68 14.09 -12.07
CA THR A 365 -7.73 13.17 -11.62
C THR A 365 -7.61 12.87 -10.12
N ALA A 366 -6.39 12.64 -9.62
CA ALA A 366 -6.14 12.43 -8.20
C ALA A 366 -6.55 13.66 -7.38
N ASN A 367 -6.12 14.85 -7.77
CA ASN A 367 -6.44 16.08 -7.05
C ASN A 367 -7.92 16.50 -7.16
N LYS A 368 -8.58 16.21 -8.29
CA LYS A 368 -10.02 16.46 -8.46
C LYS A 368 -10.88 15.66 -7.49
N ASN A 369 -10.42 14.48 -7.10
CA ASN A 369 -11.13 13.57 -6.20
C ASN A 369 -10.58 13.62 -4.76
N ASN A 370 -9.66 14.53 -4.46
CA ASN A 370 -9.06 14.70 -3.14
C ASN A 370 -9.98 15.53 -2.24
N PRO A 371 -10.54 14.97 -1.16
CA PRO A 371 -11.40 15.71 -0.23
C PRO A 371 -10.62 16.50 0.84
N ILE A 372 -9.30 16.43 0.82
CA ILE A 372 -8.41 17.00 1.83
C ILE A 372 -7.81 18.31 1.33
N ASP A 373 -7.74 19.32 2.21
CA ASP A 373 -7.05 20.58 1.91
C ASP A 373 -5.55 20.31 1.61
N GLY A 374 -5.10 20.81 0.47
CA GLY A 374 -3.73 20.61 0.00
C GLY A 374 -3.66 19.88 -1.34
N LYS A 375 -2.46 19.51 -1.76
CA LYS A 375 -2.21 18.90 -3.07
C LYS A 375 -1.51 17.55 -2.96
N ILE A 376 -2.01 16.58 -3.70
CA ILE A 376 -1.33 15.30 -3.98
C ILE A 376 -0.29 15.59 -5.05
N ILE A 377 0.97 15.21 -4.79
CA ILE A 377 2.11 15.54 -5.66
C ILE A 377 2.85 14.31 -6.20
N MET A 378 2.62 13.14 -5.62
CA MET A 378 3.29 11.88 -5.95
C MET A 378 2.51 10.68 -5.42
N SER A 379 3.07 9.50 -5.61
CA SER A 379 2.58 8.24 -5.02
C SER A 379 3.73 7.42 -4.42
N ASN A 380 3.41 6.26 -3.84
CA ASN A 380 4.36 5.30 -3.28
C ASN A 380 4.98 4.38 -4.34
N LEU A 381 5.75 3.38 -3.89
CA LEU A 381 6.43 2.40 -4.76
C LEU A 381 5.47 1.63 -5.68
N CYS A 382 4.26 1.31 -5.23
CA CYS A 382 3.27 0.55 -5.99
C CYS A 382 2.13 1.42 -6.58
N SER A 383 2.21 2.73 -6.42
CA SER A 383 1.30 3.74 -7.00
C SER A 383 -0.16 3.72 -6.48
N GLU A 384 -0.41 3.10 -5.32
CA GLU A 384 -1.75 3.03 -4.73
C GLU A 384 -2.05 4.12 -3.68
N ILE A 385 -1.05 4.87 -3.23
CA ILE A 385 -1.22 5.87 -2.17
C ILE A 385 -1.25 7.28 -2.76
N LEU A 386 -2.35 7.96 -2.57
CA LEU A 386 -2.60 9.33 -3.01
C LEU A 386 -3.02 10.18 -1.79
N GLN A 387 -2.05 10.87 -1.19
CA GLN A 387 -2.25 11.68 0.02
C GLN A 387 -1.57 13.04 -0.10
N VAL A 388 -2.06 13.98 0.68
CA VAL A 388 -1.50 15.33 0.76
C VAL A 388 -0.22 15.32 1.60
N GLN A 389 0.80 16.03 1.13
CA GLN A 389 2.06 16.27 1.83
C GLN A 389 2.32 17.77 1.97
N THR A 390 3.13 18.16 2.95
CA THR A 390 3.63 19.53 3.10
C THR A 390 5.15 19.55 3.08
N PRO A 391 5.79 20.55 2.44
CA PRO A 391 7.24 20.59 2.30
C PRO A 391 7.91 20.94 3.63
N SER A 392 9.13 20.41 3.83
CA SER A 392 10.01 20.78 4.93
C SER A 392 10.98 21.88 4.52
N VAL A 393 11.41 22.68 5.49
CA VAL A 393 12.55 23.61 5.34
C VAL A 393 13.68 23.14 6.25
N ILE A 394 14.86 22.91 5.66
CA ILE A 394 16.03 22.38 6.35
C ILE A 394 17.15 23.42 6.28
N ASN A 395 17.73 23.79 7.43
CA ASN A 395 18.80 24.78 7.52
C ASN A 395 20.19 24.19 7.17
N GLY A 396 21.21 25.05 7.13
CA GLY A 396 22.57 24.65 6.82
C GLY A 396 23.24 23.70 7.83
N LYS A 397 22.59 23.47 9.00
CA LYS A 397 23.03 22.52 10.02
C LYS A 397 22.30 21.17 9.93
N GLN A 398 21.52 20.94 8.87
CA GLN A 398 20.67 19.75 8.68
C GLN A 398 19.52 19.62 9.71
N GLU A 399 19.11 20.73 10.34
CA GLU A 399 17.99 20.80 11.27
C GLU A 399 16.72 21.26 10.53
N TYR A 400 15.56 20.76 10.95
CA TYR A 400 14.28 21.23 10.42
C TYR A 400 13.92 22.60 11.02
N GLU A 401 13.84 23.64 10.19
CA GLU A 401 13.19 24.92 10.54
C GLU A 401 11.67 24.82 10.43
N VAL A 402 11.20 24.09 9.41
CA VAL A 402 9.81 23.68 9.25
C VAL A 402 9.79 22.17 9.07
N LEU A 403 9.14 21.47 9.98
CA LEU A 403 8.90 20.05 9.87
C LEU A 403 7.63 19.81 9.05
N GLY A 404 7.79 19.43 7.81
CA GLY A 404 6.70 19.05 6.91
C GLY A 404 6.11 17.68 7.24
N THR A 405 5.22 17.22 6.37
CA THR A 405 4.60 15.90 6.47
C THR A 405 4.96 15.06 5.27
N ASP A 406 5.57 13.92 5.53
CA ASP A 406 5.72 12.81 4.61
C ASP A 406 4.77 11.67 5.00
N ILE A 407 4.64 10.61 4.19
CA ILE A 407 3.55 9.65 4.32
C ILE A 407 4.08 8.26 4.64
N SER A 408 3.42 7.58 5.60
CA SER A 408 3.47 6.13 5.80
C SER A 408 2.14 5.48 5.39
N CYS A 409 2.21 4.23 4.91
CA CYS A 409 1.04 3.50 4.42
C CYS A 409 0.70 2.33 5.36
N ASN A 410 -0.42 2.44 6.07
CA ASN A 410 -0.91 1.45 7.03
C ASN A 410 -1.99 0.61 6.35
N LEU A 411 -1.61 -0.53 5.77
CA LEU A 411 -2.43 -1.27 4.82
C LEU A 411 -3.01 -2.56 5.41
N GLY A 412 -4.20 -2.90 4.96
CA GLY A 412 -4.86 -4.18 5.11
C GLY A 412 -5.82 -4.42 3.96
N SER A 413 -6.25 -5.65 3.78
CA SER A 413 -7.11 -6.00 2.65
C SER A 413 -8.24 -6.91 3.06
N THR A 414 -9.41 -6.65 2.51
CA THR A 414 -10.51 -7.59 2.51
C THR A 414 -10.27 -8.66 1.45
N ASN A 415 -10.64 -9.90 1.74
CA ASN A 415 -10.84 -10.90 0.70
C ASN A 415 -12.29 -10.84 0.25
N ILE A 416 -12.53 -10.32 -0.94
CA ILE A 416 -13.88 -10.07 -1.47
C ILE A 416 -14.74 -11.34 -1.41
N VAL A 417 -14.17 -12.49 -1.80
CA VAL A 417 -14.90 -13.76 -1.82
C VAL A 417 -15.45 -14.12 -0.45
N ASN A 418 -14.61 -14.04 0.57
CA ASN A 418 -14.99 -14.47 1.91
C ASN A 418 -15.77 -13.38 2.67
N LEU A 419 -15.49 -12.09 2.42
CA LEU A 419 -16.21 -10.99 3.07
C LEU A 419 -17.67 -10.93 2.61
N MET A 420 -17.95 -11.24 1.33
CA MET A 420 -19.32 -11.32 0.83
C MET A 420 -20.14 -12.46 1.45
N GLU A 421 -19.48 -13.41 2.13
CA GLU A 421 -20.10 -14.49 2.89
C GLU A 421 -20.18 -14.16 4.40
N SER A 422 -19.76 -12.95 4.83
CA SER A 422 -19.81 -12.54 6.23
C SER A 422 -21.26 -12.43 6.73
N PRO A 423 -21.56 -12.90 7.95
CA PRO A 423 -22.89 -12.73 8.55
C PRO A 423 -23.23 -11.25 8.83
N ASP A 424 -22.23 -10.39 8.97
CA ASP A 424 -22.39 -8.95 9.17
C ASP A 424 -21.22 -8.19 8.50
N PHE A 425 -21.44 -7.80 7.26
CA PHE A 425 -20.48 -7.07 6.45
C PHE A 425 -20.00 -5.76 7.12
N GLY A 426 -20.94 -5.02 7.71
CA GLY A 426 -20.63 -3.74 8.36
C GLY A 426 -19.76 -3.92 9.61
N LYS A 427 -20.08 -4.89 10.46
CA LYS A 427 -19.28 -5.22 11.64
C LYS A 427 -17.86 -5.65 11.26
N SER A 428 -17.72 -6.48 10.22
CA SER A 428 -16.43 -6.91 9.70
C SER A 428 -15.57 -5.73 9.29
N VAL A 429 -16.07 -4.82 8.45
CA VAL A 429 -15.32 -3.65 7.96
C VAL A 429 -14.96 -2.70 9.09
N ARG A 430 -15.85 -2.51 10.06
CA ARG A 430 -15.58 -1.66 11.25
C ARG A 430 -14.46 -2.24 12.11
N ALA A 431 -14.46 -3.55 12.37
CA ALA A 431 -13.38 -4.21 13.10
C ALA A 431 -12.02 -4.08 12.38
N MET A 432 -11.99 -4.27 11.06
CA MET A 432 -10.79 -4.08 10.23
C MET A 432 -10.28 -2.63 10.31
N THR A 433 -11.19 -1.66 10.33
CA THR A 433 -10.84 -0.25 10.50
C THR A 433 -10.16 0.01 11.85
N ARG A 434 -10.66 -0.59 12.95
CA ARG A 434 -10.02 -0.50 14.27
C ARG A 434 -8.64 -1.17 14.31
N ALA A 435 -8.48 -2.34 13.69
CA ALA A 435 -7.18 -2.99 13.58
C ALA A 435 -6.14 -2.10 12.88
N LEU A 436 -6.52 -1.48 11.76
CA LEU A 436 -5.65 -0.56 11.04
C LEU A 436 -5.40 0.74 11.82
N THR A 437 -6.37 1.22 12.59
CA THR A 437 -6.20 2.36 13.50
C THR A 437 -5.10 2.07 14.52
N PHE A 438 -5.11 0.87 15.11
CA PHE A 438 -4.04 0.46 16.02
C PHE A 438 -2.69 0.42 15.31
N VAL A 439 -2.60 -0.12 14.10
CA VAL A 439 -1.34 -0.17 13.33
C VAL A 439 -0.79 1.23 13.08
N THR A 440 -1.62 2.20 12.70
CA THR A 440 -1.13 3.57 12.47
C THR A 440 -0.68 4.25 13.74
N ASP A 441 -1.39 4.05 14.84
CA ASP A 441 -1.06 4.68 16.14
C ASP A 441 0.15 4.04 16.82
N ALA A 442 0.37 2.72 16.63
CA ALA A 442 1.49 1.97 17.17
C ALA A 442 2.76 2.01 16.30
N SER A 443 2.71 2.64 15.12
CA SER A 443 3.88 2.76 14.24
C SER A 443 4.80 3.90 14.71
N GLU A 444 6.03 3.56 15.10
CA GLU A 444 7.05 4.48 15.59
C GLU A 444 8.18 4.62 14.57
N ILE A 445 8.16 5.71 13.79
CA ILE A 445 9.12 5.96 12.70
C ILE A 445 9.97 7.19 13.02
N ASP A 446 10.47 7.28 14.23
CA ASP A 446 11.26 8.41 14.77
C ASP A 446 12.53 8.69 13.98
N VAL A 447 13.08 7.67 13.32
CA VAL A 447 14.28 7.79 12.47
C VAL A 447 14.07 8.72 11.26
N VAL A 448 12.81 8.97 10.88
CA VAL A 448 12.43 9.95 9.85
C VAL A 448 11.31 10.84 10.38
N PRO A 449 11.66 11.99 11.01
CA PRO A 449 10.70 12.85 11.70
C PRO A 449 9.54 13.35 10.85
N THR A 450 9.73 13.54 9.53
CA THR A 450 8.65 13.95 8.61
C THR A 450 7.58 12.89 8.42
N ILE A 451 7.98 11.61 8.39
CA ILE A 451 7.06 10.46 8.34
C ILE A 451 6.28 10.37 9.66
N GLN A 452 6.98 10.43 10.79
CA GLN A 452 6.34 10.38 12.11
C GLN A 452 5.34 11.53 12.29
N ASN A 453 5.72 12.75 11.86
CA ASN A 453 4.84 13.90 11.91
C ASN A 453 3.60 13.72 11.02
N GLY A 454 3.78 13.27 9.78
CA GLY A 454 2.69 13.00 8.84
C GLY A 454 1.73 11.93 9.36
N ASN A 455 2.26 10.82 9.88
CA ASN A 455 1.46 9.73 10.45
C ASN A 455 0.60 10.22 11.64
N ARG A 456 1.22 10.94 12.57
CA ARG A 456 0.55 11.46 13.77
C ARG A 456 -0.53 12.51 13.46
N LEU A 457 -0.36 13.31 12.41
CA LEU A 457 -1.31 14.36 12.04
C LEU A 457 -2.47 13.82 11.19
N SER A 458 -2.22 12.80 10.39
CA SER A 458 -3.20 12.26 9.44
C SER A 458 -3.96 11.04 9.97
N HIS A 459 -3.35 10.24 10.85
CA HIS A 459 -3.86 8.93 11.30
C HIS A 459 -4.32 8.04 10.13
N THR A 460 -3.68 8.17 8.98
CA THR A 460 -4.14 7.53 7.74
C THR A 460 -4.05 6.01 7.80
N ILE A 461 -5.09 5.37 7.28
CA ILE A 461 -5.16 3.93 7.02
C ILE A 461 -5.51 3.67 5.56
N GLY A 462 -5.27 2.46 5.09
CA GLY A 462 -5.60 2.02 3.73
C GLY A 462 -6.20 0.61 3.74
N LEU A 463 -7.51 0.51 3.96
CA LEU A 463 -8.23 -0.74 3.75
C LEU A 463 -8.48 -0.93 2.26
N GLY A 464 -7.96 -2.02 1.71
CA GLY A 464 -8.14 -2.39 0.31
C GLY A 464 -8.88 -3.70 0.14
N ALA A 465 -8.68 -4.32 -1.03
CA ALA A 465 -9.34 -5.54 -1.39
C ALA A 465 -8.44 -6.44 -2.25
N MET A 466 -8.66 -7.75 -2.18
CA MET A 466 -8.11 -8.77 -3.05
C MET A 466 -9.19 -9.76 -3.47
N GLY A 467 -8.95 -10.49 -4.54
CA GLY A 467 -9.85 -11.53 -4.98
C GLY A 467 -10.99 -11.08 -5.88
N LEU A 468 -10.92 -9.88 -6.49
CA LEU A 468 -12.00 -9.39 -7.36
C LEU A 468 -12.20 -10.32 -8.56
N HIS A 469 -11.12 -10.73 -9.24
CA HIS A 469 -11.24 -11.68 -10.36
C HIS A 469 -11.76 -13.05 -9.89
N THR A 470 -11.26 -13.56 -8.77
CA THR A 470 -11.73 -14.83 -8.18
C THR A 470 -13.23 -14.76 -7.88
N PHE A 471 -13.70 -13.64 -7.32
CA PHE A 471 -15.12 -13.43 -7.05
C PHE A 471 -15.96 -13.45 -8.34
N PHE A 472 -15.51 -12.75 -9.38
CA PHE A 472 -16.20 -12.77 -10.66
C PHE A 472 -16.24 -14.16 -11.30
N ALA A 473 -15.11 -14.88 -11.27
CA ALA A 473 -15.05 -16.24 -11.80
C ALA A 473 -16.00 -17.19 -11.06
N LYS A 474 -16.05 -17.14 -9.73
CA LYS A 474 -16.98 -17.95 -8.91
C LYS A 474 -18.45 -17.64 -9.19
N ASN A 475 -18.76 -16.39 -9.50
CA ASN A 475 -20.10 -15.94 -9.79
C ASN A 475 -20.43 -15.94 -11.30
N HIS A 476 -19.58 -16.50 -12.16
CA HIS A 476 -19.75 -16.52 -13.61
C HIS A 476 -20.03 -15.12 -14.19
N MET A 477 -19.26 -14.13 -13.74
CA MET A 477 -19.29 -12.75 -14.23
C MET A 477 -18.05 -12.49 -15.09
N GLU A 478 -18.26 -11.91 -16.27
CA GLU A 478 -17.14 -11.51 -17.12
C GLU A 478 -16.47 -10.25 -16.53
N TYR A 479 -15.13 -10.30 -16.40
CA TYR A 479 -14.38 -9.15 -15.90
C TYR A 479 -14.47 -7.97 -16.87
N GLY A 480 -14.93 -6.81 -16.38
CA GLY A 480 -15.19 -5.62 -17.19
C GLY A 480 -16.60 -5.55 -17.81
N SER A 481 -17.46 -6.54 -17.57
CA SER A 481 -18.88 -6.46 -17.95
C SER A 481 -19.62 -5.41 -17.10
N GLU A 482 -20.79 -4.97 -17.58
CA GLU A 482 -21.64 -4.02 -16.85
C GLU A 482 -22.07 -4.58 -15.48
N GLU A 483 -22.33 -5.88 -15.36
CA GLU A 483 -22.63 -6.54 -14.09
C GLU A 483 -21.43 -6.48 -13.12
N SER A 484 -20.22 -6.72 -13.63
CA SER A 484 -19.01 -6.66 -12.80
C SER A 484 -18.68 -5.25 -12.34
N LEU A 485 -18.95 -4.24 -13.16
CA LEU A 485 -18.81 -2.83 -12.79
C LEU A 485 -19.85 -2.43 -11.74
N ASP A 486 -21.11 -2.85 -11.90
CA ASP A 486 -22.19 -2.61 -10.93
C ASP A 486 -21.86 -3.22 -9.56
N PHE A 487 -21.38 -4.48 -9.53
CA PHE A 487 -20.89 -5.10 -8.31
C PHE A 487 -19.77 -4.29 -7.67
N THR A 488 -18.78 -3.88 -8.45
CA THR A 488 -17.61 -3.16 -7.97
C THR A 488 -17.98 -1.81 -7.37
N ASP A 489 -18.87 -1.07 -8.02
CA ASP A 489 -19.38 0.21 -7.51
C ASP A 489 -20.02 0.05 -6.13
N ILE A 490 -20.91 -0.94 -5.96
CA ILE A 490 -21.60 -1.19 -4.70
C ILE A 490 -20.62 -1.67 -3.61
N TYR A 491 -19.73 -2.59 -3.95
CA TYR A 491 -18.76 -3.13 -2.99
C TYR A 491 -17.86 -2.03 -2.40
N PHE A 492 -17.24 -1.21 -3.23
CA PHE A 492 -16.36 -0.15 -2.75
C PHE A 492 -17.11 1.02 -2.11
N MET A 493 -18.34 1.27 -2.52
CA MET A 493 -19.22 2.21 -1.82
C MET A 493 -19.51 1.73 -0.39
N LEU A 494 -19.76 0.43 -0.19
CA LEU A 494 -19.96 -0.16 1.14
C LEU A 494 -18.70 -0.07 2.01
N LEU A 495 -17.52 -0.38 1.47
CA LEU A 495 -16.26 -0.19 2.20
C LEU A 495 -16.07 1.27 2.64
N ASN A 496 -16.36 2.21 1.75
CA ASN A 496 -16.26 3.63 2.06
C ASN A 496 -17.25 4.05 3.17
N TYR A 497 -18.50 3.62 3.08
CA TYR A 497 -19.53 3.93 4.08
C TYR A 497 -19.14 3.44 5.48
N TRP A 498 -18.79 2.17 5.62
CA TRP A 498 -18.49 1.58 6.92
C TRP A 498 -17.17 2.05 7.52
N THR A 499 -16.16 2.34 6.70
CA THR A 499 -14.90 2.94 7.17
C THR A 499 -15.10 4.41 7.59
N LEU A 500 -15.97 5.17 6.92
CA LEU A 500 -16.35 6.53 7.34
C LEU A 500 -17.07 6.49 8.68
N MET A 501 -18.06 5.61 8.81
CA MET A 501 -18.83 5.46 10.06
C MET A 501 -17.91 5.13 11.23
N GLU A 502 -16.98 4.19 11.05
CA GLU A 502 -16.06 3.80 12.13
C GLU A 502 -15.04 4.89 12.44
N SER A 503 -14.52 5.58 11.42
CA SER A 503 -13.62 6.72 11.61
C SER A 503 -14.28 7.86 12.38
N ASN A 504 -15.57 8.12 12.13
CA ASN A 504 -16.36 9.09 12.90
C ASN A 504 -16.57 8.62 14.35
N GLN A 505 -16.88 7.34 14.55
CA GLN A 505 -17.05 6.77 15.88
C GLN A 505 -15.76 6.88 16.72
N ILE A 506 -14.61 6.56 16.12
CA ILE A 506 -13.29 6.69 16.78
C ILE A 506 -12.97 8.15 17.09
N ALA A 507 -13.27 9.09 16.18
CA ALA A 507 -13.07 10.51 16.43
C ALA A 507 -13.87 10.99 17.64
N LYS A 508 -15.12 10.54 17.76
CA LYS A 508 -15.99 10.84 18.89
C LYS A 508 -15.48 10.23 20.20
N GLU A 509 -15.08 8.96 20.21
CA GLU A 509 -14.55 8.25 21.38
C GLU A 509 -13.27 8.90 21.90
N ARG A 510 -12.38 9.32 21.01
CA ARG A 510 -11.08 9.91 21.34
C ARG A 510 -11.11 11.42 21.50
N ASN A 511 -12.23 12.06 21.12
CA ASN A 511 -12.34 13.51 20.99
C ASN A 511 -11.18 14.12 20.18
N GLN A 512 -10.86 13.49 19.06
CA GLN A 512 -9.73 13.84 18.20
C GLN A 512 -10.09 13.62 16.73
N VAL A 513 -9.68 14.57 15.88
CA VAL A 513 -9.83 14.50 14.42
C VAL A 513 -8.46 14.64 13.75
N PHE A 514 -8.33 14.24 12.48
CA PHE A 514 -7.12 14.48 11.72
C PHE A 514 -6.85 15.97 11.55
N HIS A 515 -5.57 16.34 11.39
CA HIS A 515 -5.15 17.74 11.28
C HIS A 515 -5.79 18.45 10.07
N ASN A 516 -6.29 19.67 10.25
CA ASN A 516 -7.01 20.48 9.26
C ASN A 516 -8.33 19.85 8.77
N PHE A 517 -8.98 19.02 9.57
CA PHE A 517 -10.29 18.46 9.25
C PHE A 517 -11.29 19.54 8.80
N GLU A 518 -11.31 20.69 9.48
CA GLU A 518 -12.24 21.79 9.24
C GLU A 518 -12.13 22.42 7.83
N LYS A 519 -11.03 22.16 7.11
CA LYS A 519 -10.81 22.65 5.75
C LYS A 519 -11.17 21.61 4.68
N SER A 520 -11.56 20.41 5.09
CA SER A 520 -11.86 19.30 4.18
C SER A 520 -13.29 19.36 3.63
N ASP A 521 -13.52 18.66 2.52
CA ASP A 521 -14.87 18.44 1.98
C ASP A 521 -15.74 17.56 2.90
N TYR A 522 -15.12 16.85 3.84
CA TYR A 522 -15.84 16.14 4.88
C TYR A 522 -16.50 17.10 5.87
N ALA A 523 -15.77 18.11 6.31
CA ALA A 523 -16.28 19.11 7.27
C ALA A 523 -17.36 20.00 6.63
N SER A 524 -17.21 20.37 5.36
CA SER A 524 -18.26 21.11 4.63
C SER A 524 -19.50 20.25 4.35
N GLY A 525 -19.32 18.93 4.21
CA GLY A 525 -20.34 17.97 3.81
C GLY A 525 -20.38 17.70 2.31
N ALA A 526 -19.64 18.45 1.49
CA ALA A 526 -19.65 18.32 0.03
C ALA A 526 -19.22 16.91 -0.47
N TYR A 527 -18.36 16.23 0.28
CA TYR A 527 -17.97 14.85 -0.03
C TYR A 527 -19.15 13.89 -0.13
N PHE A 528 -20.22 14.12 0.64
CA PHE A 528 -21.36 13.22 0.75
C PHE A 528 -22.42 13.45 -0.33
N ASP A 529 -22.42 14.60 -1.01
CA ASP A 529 -23.47 15.00 -1.94
C ASP A 529 -23.68 13.95 -3.05
N LYS A 530 -22.60 13.42 -3.63
CA LYS A 530 -22.67 12.39 -4.66
C LYS A 530 -23.36 11.09 -4.20
N TYR A 531 -23.28 10.76 -2.92
CA TYR A 531 -23.91 9.56 -2.35
C TYR A 531 -25.36 9.81 -1.96
N ILE A 532 -25.70 11.03 -1.54
CA ILE A 532 -27.05 11.44 -1.18
C ILE A 532 -27.90 11.66 -2.45
N GLU A 533 -27.34 12.28 -3.48
CA GLU A 533 -28.02 12.58 -4.74
C GLU A 533 -27.94 11.41 -5.73
N GLY A 534 -26.93 10.55 -5.61
CA GLY A 534 -26.70 9.40 -6.47
C GLY A 534 -27.56 8.19 -6.08
N ASN A 535 -27.80 7.30 -7.04
CA ASN A 535 -28.48 6.02 -6.78
C ASN A 535 -27.44 4.89 -6.77
N PHE A 536 -26.84 4.64 -5.61
CA PHE A 536 -25.89 3.56 -5.39
C PHE A 536 -26.61 2.27 -4.95
N THR A 537 -27.47 1.74 -5.81
CA THR A 537 -28.16 0.47 -5.60
C THR A 537 -27.85 -0.49 -6.76
N PRO A 538 -27.81 -1.82 -6.51
CA PRO A 538 -27.58 -2.81 -7.56
C PRO A 538 -28.58 -2.66 -8.71
N LYS A 539 -28.09 -2.62 -9.94
CA LYS A 539 -28.89 -2.42 -11.15
C LYS A 539 -29.31 -3.75 -11.77
N PHE A 540 -28.37 -4.70 -11.83
CA PHE A 540 -28.58 -6.01 -12.45
C PHE A 540 -29.14 -7.03 -11.47
N ASP A 541 -30.03 -7.91 -11.91
CA ASP A 541 -30.71 -8.89 -11.04
C ASP A 541 -29.71 -9.83 -10.36
N LYS A 542 -28.66 -10.21 -11.04
CA LYS A 542 -27.56 -11.00 -10.47
C LYS A 542 -26.85 -10.27 -9.33
N VAL A 543 -26.58 -8.98 -9.49
CA VAL A 543 -25.94 -8.15 -8.47
C VAL A 543 -26.90 -7.92 -7.30
N LYS A 544 -28.20 -7.70 -7.56
CA LYS A 544 -29.22 -7.64 -6.51
C LYS A 544 -29.28 -8.91 -5.67
N GLU A 545 -29.20 -10.09 -6.32
CA GLU A 545 -29.19 -11.38 -5.61
C GLU A 545 -27.92 -11.53 -4.75
N ILE A 546 -26.75 -11.09 -5.24
CA ILE A 546 -25.49 -11.12 -4.49
C ILE A 546 -25.57 -10.25 -3.21
N PHE A 547 -26.18 -9.09 -3.28
CA PHE A 547 -26.27 -8.15 -2.14
C PHE A 547 -27.58 -8.28 -1.32
N LYS A 548 -28.44 -9.26 -1.59
CA LYS A 548 -29.78 -9.35 -0.96
C LYS A 548 -29.78 -9.37 0.57
N ASP A 549 -28.75 -9.96 1.18
CA ASP A 549 -28.60 -10.10 2.62
C ASP A 549 -27.64 -9.04 3.22
N ILE A 550 -27.13 -8.12 2.42
CA ILE A 550 -26.23 -7.04 2.83
C ILE A 550 -26.99 -5.71 2.82
N GLN A 551 -26.98 -5.03 3.95
CA GLN A 551 -27.59 -3.71 4.06
C GLN A 551 -26.85 -2.69 3.17
N ILE A 552 -27.55 -2.12 2.19
CA ILE A 552 -27.05 -1.04 1.34
C ILE A 552 -27.54 0.28 1.93
N PRO A 553 -26.63 1.24 2.26
CA PRO A 553 -27.00 2.53 2.81
C PRO A 553 -27.91 3.31 1.85
N THR A 554 -28.99 3.86 2.40
CA THR A 554 -29.90 4.76 1.68
C THR A 554 -29.37 6.19 1.62
N ALA A 555 -30.02 7.06 0.86
CA ALA A 555 -29.70 8.49 0.85
C ALA A 555 -29.86 9.12 2.26
N GLU A 556 -30.84 8.65 3.05
CA GLU A 556 -31.06 9.07 4.43
C GLU A 556 -29.90 8.61 5.34
N ASP A 557 -29.40 7.39 5.17
CA ASP A 557 -28.25 6.88 5.92
C ASP A 557 -26.98 7.70 5.61
N TRP A 558 -26.75 8.03 4.35
CA TRP A 558 -25.66 8.91 3.95
C TRP A 558 -25.80 10.33 4.49
N ALA A 559 -27.02 10.89 4.51
CA ALA A 559 -27.27 12.20 5.11
C ALA A 559 -27.03 12.20 6.63
N ALA A 560 -27.46 11.13 7.32
CA ALA A 560 -27.22 10.96 8.75
C ALA A 560 -25.70 10.84 9.05
N LEU A 561 -24.95 10.09 8.24
CA LEU A 561 -23.50 9.98 8.37
C LEU A 561 -22.81 11.33 8.11
N ARG A 562 -23.22 12.08 7.08
CA ARG A 562 -22.73 13.44 6.83
C ARG A 562 -22.90 14.32 8.06
N ASP A 563 -24.09 14.34 8.65
CA ASP A 563 -24.39 15.19 9.78
C ASP A 563 -23.59 14.78 11.04
N ALA A 564 -23.38 13.48 11.25
CA ALA A 564 -22.51 12.96 12.30
C ALA A 564 -21.05 13.39 12.08
N VAL A 565 -20.53 13.25 10.85
CA VAL A 565 -19.16 13.66 10.50
C VAL A 565 -18.96 15.18 10.62
N LYS A 566 -19.93 15.98 10.23
CA LYS A 566 -19.88 17.45 10.43
C LYS A 566 -19.84 17.83 11.91
N LYS A 567 -20.47 17.04 12.76
CA LYS A 567 -20.55 17.30 14.21
C LYS A 567 -19.28 16.83 14.95
N ASP A 568 -18.88 15.58 14.74
CA ASP A 568 -17.88 14.90 15.56
C ASP A 568 -16.55 14.66 14.81
N GLY A 569 -16.51 14.92 13.49
CA GLY A 569 -15.34 14.81 12.62
C GLY A 569 -14.98 13.40 12.19
N LEU A 570 -13.77 13.25 11.64
CA LEU A 570 -13.15 11.97 11.27
C LEU A 570 -11.78 11.85 11.92
N TYR A 571 -11.45 10.66 12.41
CA TYR A 571 -10.12 10.38 12.98
C TYR A 571 -9.04 10.25 11.89
N HIS A 572 -9.38 9.57 10.77
CA HIS A 572 -8.46 9.28 9.67
C HIS A 572 -8.64 10.26 8.51
N GLN A 573 -7.54 10.80 8.00
CA GLN A 573 -7.53 11.64 6.80
C GLN A 573 -7.90 10.83 5.54
N ASN A 574 -7.24 9.67 5.33
CA ASN A 574 -7.53 8.71 4.27
C ASN A 574 -7.83 7.34 4.89
N ARG A 575 -8.68 6.54 4.22
CA ARG A 575 -9.16 5.26 4.79
C ARG A 575 -9.03 4.07 3.85
N LEU A 576 -9.05 4.29 2.55
CA LEU A 576 -9.05 3.23 1.55
C LEU A 576 -7.81 3.32 0.66
N ALA A 577 -7.21 2.16 0.37
CA ALA A 577 -6.15 2.02 -0.62
C ALA A 577 -6.09 0.56 -1.08
N VAL A 578 -6.06 0.33 -2.39
CA VAL A 578 -6.00 -1.01 -2.97
C VAL A 578 -4.56 -1.40 -3.26
N ALA A 579 -3.97 -2.17 -2.35
CA ALA A 579 -2.60 -2.65 -2.46
C ALA A 579 -2.48 -3.84 -3.45
N PRO A 580 -1.26 -4.12 -3.99
CA PRO A 580 -1.04 -5.23 -4.95
C PRO A 580 -1.14 -6.63 -4.34
N ASN A 581 -1.01 -6.83 -3.04
CA ASN A 581 -1.26 -8.07 -2.28
C ASN A 581 -0.50 -9.34 -2.74
N GLY A 582 0.73 -9.22 -3.24
CA GLY A 582 1.45 -10.33 -3.88
C GLY A 582 1.52 -11.62 -3.05
N SER A 583 2.16 -11.61 -1.86
CA SER A 583 2.36 -12.84 -1.08
C SER A 583 1.14 -13.24 -0.23
N ILE A 584 0.37 -12.27 0.26
CA ILE A 584 -0.79 -12.55 1.12
C ILE A 584 -2.00 -13.10 0.35
N SER A 585 -2.11 -12.82 -0.95
CA SER A 585 -3.16 -13.42 -1.78
C SER A 585 -2.98 -14.93 -1.93
N TYR A 586 -1.73 -15.43 -1.98
CA TYR A 586 -1.47 -16.87 -1.98
C TYR A 586 -1.95 -17.55 -0.70
N ILE A 587 -1.71 -16.95 0.49
CA ILE A 587 -2.20 -17.49 1.77
C ILE A 587 -3.72 -17.58 1.78
N ASN A 588 -4.38 -16.59 1.17
CA ASN A 588 -5.83 -16.48 1.09
C ASN A 588 -6.47 -17.25 -0.09
N ASP A 589 -5.64 -17.95 -0.88
CA ASP A 589 -6.08 -18.74 -2.04
C ASP A 589 -7.01 -17.96 -2.97
N THR A 590 -6.60 -16.74 -3.33
CA THR A 590 -7.40 -15.81 -4.14
C THR A 590 -6.50 -14.99 -5.06
N SER A 591 -7.10 -14.36 -6.10
CA SER A 591 -6.36 -13.47 -7.00
C SER A 591 -5.86 -12.21 -6.28
N ALA A 592 -4.67 -11.74 -6.68
CA ALA A 592 -4.07 -10.55 -6.09
C ALA A 592 -4.86 -9.28 -6.47
N SER A 593 -5.09 -8.41 -5.49
CA SER A 593 -5.68 -7.09 -5.70
C SER A 593 -7.02 -7.15 -6.45
N ILE A 594 -7.23 -6.18 -7.34
CA ILE A 594 -8.41 -6.07 -8.20
C ILE A 594 -8.11 -6.40 -9.66
N HIS A 595 -6.89 -6.84 -9.97
CA HIS A 595 -6.49 -7.13 -11.34
C HIS A 595 -7.07 -8.45 -11.87
N PRO A 596 -7.32 -8.55 -13.20
CA PRO A 596 -7.62 -9.84 -13.81
C PRO A 596 -6.37 -10.74 -13.77
N ILE A 597 -6.58 -12.04 -13.66
CA ILE A 597 -5.47 -13.01 -13.80
C ILE A 597 -4.97 -13.01 -15.26
N THR A 598 -3.66 -13.17 -15.41
CA THR A 598 -3.02 -13.20 -16.74
C THR A 598 -2.67 -14.61 -17.21
N ARG A 599 -2.66 -15.57 -16.28
CA ARG A 599 -2.31 -16.99 -16.54
C ARG A 599 -3.21 -17.89 -15.69
N MET A 600 -3.44 -19.12 -16.20
CA MET A 600 -4.21 -20.14 -15.45
C MET A 600 -3.40 -20.79 -14.33
N ILE A 601 -2.07 -20.77 -14.43
CA ILE A 601 -1.12 -21.29 -13.44
C ILE A 601 -0.02 -20.24 -13.27
N GLU A 602 0.27 -19.88 -12.04
CA GLU A 602 1.40 -19.02 -11.65
C GLU A 602 2.54 -19.82 -11.05
#